data_9974658018abb5f583da77a0c4092b08
#
_entry.id   9974658018abb5f583da77a0c4092b08
#
_cell.length_a   1.000
_cell.length_b   1.000
_cell.length_c   1.000
_cell.angle_alpha   90.00
_cell.angle_beta   90.00
_cell.angle_gamma   90.00
#
_symmetry.space_group_name_H-M   'P 1'
#
loop_
_entity.id
_entity.type
_entity.pdbx_description
1 polymer ?
#
loop_
_entity_poly.entity_id
_entity_poly.type
_entity_poly.pdbx_seq_one_letter_code
_entity_poly.pdbx_strand_id
1 'polypeptide(L)'
;MLPPAPAAHPNLSTREVGLMLQHTMRLCLITLVIGLTGCAAQGGANPPLERLDLPPGFDIEVFAEVPGARSLAVADGGRKVYVGTRERDLYAVLDGNRDGVADGVLHVATGLKVPNGLAATDGRLFVAEQHRIIRFEPDGKVDIVVPEGILPDFRHHGWRYAAVGPDGKLYVAIGAPCNICEISGFEGTIIRMNPDGHNLEIFARGVRNAVGFDWHPVTGEMFFTDNGGDNLGDLIPPDELNRAKEPGLHFGYPFVYGDGVPYPQFEGRAPPVETTAPVVAFEAHAAALGIHFYRGAMFPDDFRNDAFVTQHGSWNRTDPIGYRIMRVRFDDGLPASKEVFVDGWLGRDGRPWGRVVDVAELPDGSLLVSDDFAGLVYRITYADH
;
A
#
# COMPACT_ATOMS: atom_id res chain seq x y z
N MET A 1 -49.31 -43.22 1.81
CA MET A 1 -48.73 -43.23 0.44
C MET A 1 -47.44 -42.43 0.52
N LEU A 2 -46.31 -43.15 0.49
CA LEU A 2 -44.96 -42.57 0.45
C LEU A 2 -44.61 -42.26 -1.01
N PRO A 3 -43.87 -41.17 -1.31
CA PRO A 3 -43.41 -40.85 -2.65
C PRO A 3 -42.25 -41.75 -3.09
N PRO A 4 -42.06 -41.97 -4.39
CA PRO A 4 -41.04 -42.93 -4.88
C PRO A 4 -39.63 -42.32 -4.82
N ALA A 5 -38.63 -43.22 -4.65
CA ALA A 5 -37.19 -42.91 -4.59
C ALA A 5 -36.65 -42.39 -5.95
N PRO A 6 -35.61 -41.52 -5.95
CA PRO A 6 -35.01 -41.05 -7.17
C PRO A 6 -34.13 -42.11 -7.86
N ALA A 7 -34.16 -42.07 -9.19
CA ALA A 7 -33.48 -43.00 -10.10
C ALA A 7 -31.93 -42.82 -10.02
N ALA A 8 -31.22 -43.94 -10.12
CA ALA A 8 -29.77 -44.04 -10.15
C ALA A 8 -29.19 -43.43 -11.43
N HIS A 9 -28.14 -42.59 -11.29
CA HIS A 9 -27.33 -42.10 -12.40
C HIS A 9 -26.36 -43.17 -12.91
N PRO A 10 -26.11 -43.25 -14.22
CA PRO A 10 -25.17 -44.23 -14.76
C PRO A 10 -23.72 -43.86 -14.47
N ASN A 11 -22.92 -44.85 -14.11
CA ASN A 11 -21.45 -44.75 -13.93
C ASN A 11 -20.78 -44.42 -15.28
N LEU A 12 -20.09 -43.29 -15.31
CA LEU A 12 -19.18 -42.93 -16.40
C LEU A 12 -17.87 -43.69 -16.27
N SER A 13 -17.40 -44.25 -17.39
CA SER A 13 -16.23 -45.10 -17.47
C SER A 13 -14.94 -44.26 -17.38
N THR A 14 -13.89 -44.86 -16.77
CA THR A 14 -12.57 -44.27 -16.53
C THR A 14 -11.80 -43.80 -17.79
N ARG A 15 -12.39 -43.90 -18.98
CA ARG A 15 -11.79 -43.42 -20.25
C ARG A 15 -12.19 -41.96 -20.63
N GLU A 16 -13.23 -41.40 -20.03
CA GLU A 16 -13.68 -40.04 -20.37
C GLU A 16 -13.07 -38.95 -19.47
N VAL A 17 -12.42 -39.31 -18.37
CA VAL A 17 -11.72 -38.37 -17.47
C VAL A 17 -10.40 -37.91 -18.07
N GLY A 18 -9.84 -38.60 -19.07
CA GLY A 18 -8.57 -38.25 -19.70
C GLY A 18 -8.65 -37.14 -20.77
N LEU A 19 -9.85 -36.76 -21.24
CA LEU A 19 -9.99 -35.81 -22.36
C LEU A 19 -10.49 -34.43 -21.96
N MET A 20 -10.84 -34.19 -20.70
CA MET A 20 -11.27 -32.88 -20.19
C MET A 20 -10.17 -32.06 -19.50
N LEU A 21 -8.94 -32.56 -19.39
CA LEU A 21 -7.80 -31.87 -18.77
C LEU A 21 -6.88 -31.16 -19.81
N GLN A 22 -7.32 -31.00 -21.05
CA GLN A 22 -6.58 -30.24 -22.06
C GLN A 22 -7.30 -28.94 -22.48
N HIS A 23 -7.85 -28.20 -21.52
CA HIS A 23 -8.32 -26.84 -21.79
C HIS A 23 -7.46 -25.83 -21.07
N THR A 24 -6.46 -25.33 -21.85
CA THR A 24 -5.94 -23.96 -21.82
C THR A 24 -5.47 -23.44 -20.45
N MET A 25 -4.31 -23.92 -20.01
CA MET A 25 -3.34 -23.02 -19.36
C MET A 25 -2.90 -21.98 -20.42
N ARG A 26 -3.61 -20.87 -20.53
CA ARG A 26 -3.02 -19.66 -21.10
C ARG A 26 -2.02 -19.13 -20.08
N LEU A 27 -0.78 -19.63 -20.21
CA LEU A 27 0.38 -18.96 -19.63
C LEU A 27 0.41 -17.56 -20.25
N CYS A 28 -0.03 -16.52 -19.52
CA CYS A 28 0.39 -15.18 -19.85
C CYS A 28 1.91 -15.17 -19.71
N LEU A 29 2.62 -15.14 -20.83
CA LEU A 29 4.05 -14.92 -20.82
C LEU A 29 4.33 -13.59 -20.13
N ILE A 30 4.82 -13.66 -18.90
CA ILE A 30 5.44 -12.51 -18.24
C ILE A 30 6.80 -12.38 -18.92
N THR A 31 6.92 -11.42 -19.83
CA THR A 31 8.20 -11.16 -20.49
C THR A 31 9.09 -10.45 -19.47
N LEU A 32 10.08 -11.17 -18.95
CA LEU A 32 11.16 -10.58 -18.17
C LEU A 32 12.05 -9.79 -19.14
N VAL A 33 11.90 -8.49 -19.19
CA VAL A 33 12.72 -7.61 -20.03
C VAL A 33 13.83 -7.02 -19.15
N ILE A 34 15.01 -7.62 -19.18
CA ILE A 34 16.22 -7.00 -18.64
C ILE A 34 16.76 -6.05 -19.71
N GLY A 35 16.22 -4.87 -19.79
CA GLY A 35 16.72 -3.81 -20.66
C GLY A 35 17.33 -2.69 -19.82
N LEU A 36 18.61 -2.48 -19.91
CA LEU A 36 19.26 -1.23 -19.50
C LEU A 36 18.82 -0.14 -20.48
N THR A 37 17.72 0.51 -20.24
CA THR A 37 17.44 1.77 -20.91
C THR A 37 18.12 2.86 -20.11
N GLY A 38 19.32 3.24 -20.55
CA GLY A 38 19.87 4.55 -20.19
C GLY A 38 18.86 5.60 -20.68
N CYS A 39 17.95 6.06 -19.84
CA CYS A 39 17.12 7.21 -20.13
C CYS A 39 18.05 8.42 -20.25
N ALA A 40 18.33 8.83 -21.49
CA ALA A 40 18.70 10.21 -21.72
C ALA A 40 17.51 11.06 -21.24
N ALA A 41 17.74 11.85 -20.21
CA ALA A 41 16.77 12.79 -19.67
C ALA A 41 16.11 13.56 -20.82
N GLN A 42 14.84 13.28 -21.11
CA GLN A 42 14.03 14.22 -21.86
C GLN A 42 13.86 15.40 -20.90
N GLY A 43 14.38 16.56 -21.27
CA GLY A 43 14.44 17.77 -20.46
C GLY A 43 13.05 18.23 -20.00
N GLY A 44 12.52 17.59 -18.98
CA GLY A 44 11.45 18.10 -18.15
C GLY A 44 12.04 19.19 -17.26
N ALA A 45 11.28 20.26 -17.02
CA ALA A 45 11.67 21.27 -16.05
C ALA A 45 11.96 20.55 -14.71
N ASN A 46 13.09 20.89 -14.06
CA ASN A 46 13.41 20.33 -12.75
C ASN A 46 12.19 20.51 -11.81
N PRO A 47 11.81 19.46 -11.02
CA PRO A 47 10.73 19.62 -10.07
C PRO A 47 11.05 20.78 -9.12
N PRO A 48 10.07 21.60 -8.75
CA PRO A 48 10.30 22.81 -7.96
C PRO A 48 10.51 22.46 -6.47
N LEU A 49 11.60 21.76 -6.15
CA LEU A 49 11.89 21.28 -4.77
C LEU A 49 12.04 22.46 -3.79
N GLU A 50 12.44 23.64 -4.29
CA GLU A 50 12.52 24.87 -3.50
C GLU A 50 11.17 25.37 -2.95
N ARG A 51 10.06 24.77 -3.39
CA ARG A 51 8.71 25.05 -2.86
C ARG A 51 8.34 24.19 -1.67
N LEU A 52 9.12 23.13 -1.43
CA LEU A 52 8.89 22.24 -0.30
C LEU A 52 9.40 22.89 0.98
N ASP A 53 8.57 22.80 2.01
CA ASP A 53 8.89 23.29 3.35
C ASP A 53 9.21 22.09 4.25
N LEU A 54 10.45 22.05 4.72
CA LEU A 54 10.99 21.01 5.58
C LEU A 54 11.46 21.61 6.92
N PRO A 55 11.47 20.83 8.01
CA PRO A 55 12.10 21.28 9.24
C PRO A 55 13.59 21.59 9.04
N PRO A 56 14.18 22.47 9.89
CA PRO A 56 15.61 22.79 9.82
C PRO A 56 16.50 21.53 9.90
N GLY A 57 17.55 21.50 9.08
CA GLY A 57 18.49 20.37 8.99
C GLY A 57 18.06 19.26 8.03
N PHE A 58 16.82 19.26 7.56
CA PHE A 58 16.36 18.31 6.56
C PHE A 58 16.55 18.83 5.16
N ASP A 59 16.91 17.92 4.25
CA ASP A 59 17.01 18.16 2.81
C ASP A 59 16.21 17.12 2.03
N ILE A 60 15.73 17.49 0.83
CA ILE A 60 15.01 16.62 -0.09
C ILE A 60 15.56 16.75 -1.50
N GLU A 61 15.82 15.63 -2.13
CA GLU A 61 16.33 15.55 -3.49
C GLU A 61 15.56 14.51 -4.33
N VAL A 62 15.67 14.58 -5.65
CA VAL A 62 15.15 13.53 -6.54
C VAL A 62 16.12 12.36 -6.51
N PHE A 63 15.67 11.21 -6.01
CA PHE A 63 16.41 9.97 -6.03
C PHE A 63 16.31 9.27 -7.39
N ALA A 64 15.10 9.20 -7.96
CA ALA A 64 14.87 8.58 -9.27
C ALA A 64 13.61 9.11 -9.96
N GLU A 65 13.57 9.02 -11.30
CA GLU A 65 12.37 9.21 -12.10
C GLU A 65 11.75 7.85 -12.40
N VAL A 66 10.53 7.60 -11.90
CA VAL A 66 9.78 6.36 -12.09
C VAL A 66 8.32 6.68 -12.39
N PRO A 67 7.85 6.51 -13.63
CA PRO A 67 6.49 6.84 -14.00
C PRO A 67 5.45 6.14 -13.13
N GLY A 68 4.56 6.91 -12.49
CA GLY A 68 3.50 6.39 -11.65
C GLY A 68 3.99 5.68 -10.38
N ALA A 69 5.12 6.12 -9.80
CA ALA A 69 5.75 5.52 -8.61
C ALA A 69 4.80 5.48 -7.41
N ARG A 70 4.58 4.27 -6.86
CA ARG A 70 3.70 4.08 -5.71
C ARG A 70 4.39 3.29 -4.59
N SER A 71 3.97 2.05 -4.30
CA SER A 71 4.58 1.29 -3.21
C SER A 71 6.07 1.08 -3.43
N LEU A 72 6.83 1.21 -2.35
CA LEU A 72 8.28 1.05 -2.30
C LEU A 72 8.65 -0.21 -1.51
N ALA A 73 9.55 -1.03 -2.02
CA ALA A 73 10.10 -2.17 -1.29
C ALA A 73 11.63 -2.17 -1.39
N VAL A 74 12.28 -1.81 -0.28
CA VAL A 74 13.74 -1.79 -0.16
C VAL A 74 14.28 -3.21 -0.09
N ALA A 75 15.28 -3.52 -0.91
CA ALA A 75 15.87 -4.84 -1.04
C ALA A 75 17.40 -4.78 -1.10
N ASP A 76 18.05 -5.92 -0.96
CA ASP A 76 19.51 -6.09 -1.09
C ASP A 76 20.32 -5.10 -0.20
N GLY A 77 19.77 -4.81 1.00
CA GLY A 77 20.41 -3.87 1.93
C GLY A 77 20.50 -2.45 1.38
N GLY A 78 19.48 -1.99 0.66
CA GLY A 78 19.39 -0.65 0.07
C GLY A 78 19.95 -0.52 -1.35
N ARG A 79 20.60 -1.55 -1.90
CA ARG A 79 21.14 -1.50 -3.27
C ARG A 79 20.06 -1.54 -4.36
N LYS A 80 18.84 -1.88 -3.98
CA LYS A 80 17.70 -1.98 -4.89
C LYS A 80 16.44 -1.56 -4.18
N VAL A 81 15.62 -0.75 -4.85
CA VAL A 81 14.28 -0.37 -4.39
C VAL A 81 13.30 -0.73 -5.49
N TYR A 82 12.44 -1.70 -5.22
CA TYR A 82 11.34 -2.01 -6.14
C TYR A 82 10.24 -0.97 -6.01
N VAL A 83 9.65 -0.60 -7.15
CA VAL A 83 8.62 0.45 -7.24
C VAL A 83 7.41 -0.10 -7.96
N GLY A 84 6.30 -0.20 -7.23
CA GLY A 84 5.00 -0.61 -7.74
C GLY A 84 4.26 0.53 -8.42
N THR A 85 3.29 0.18 -9.27
CA THR A 85 2.46 1.17 -9.98
C THR A 85 0.98 0.77 -9.97
N ARG A 86 0.12 1.68 -10.38
CA ARG A 86 -1.32 1.40 -10.64
C ARG A 86 -1.59 0.95 -12.06
N GLU A 87 -0.56 0.93 -12.90
CA GLU A 87 -0.66 0.61 -14.32
C GLU A 87 -0.36 -0.89 -14.57
N ARG A 88 0.65 -1.18 -15.34
CA ARG A 88 1.00 -2.56 -15.76
C ARG A 88 2.46 -2.91 -15.52
N ASP A 89 3.22 -1.94 -15.05
CA ASP A 89 4.68 -1.99 -15.01
C ASP A 89 5.20 -2.03 -13.58
N LEU A 90 6.26 -2.77 -13.39
CA LEU A 90 7.03 -2.88 -12.16
C LEU A 90 8.44 -2.42 -12.43
N TYR A 91 8.97 -1.54 -11.59
CA TYR A 91 10.31 -0.99 -11.72
C TYR A 91 11.20 -1.37 -10.55
N ALA A 92 12.50 -1.19 -10.72
CA ALA A 92 13.48 -1.21 -9.65
C ALA A 92 14.50 -0.08 -9.87
N VAL A 93 14.70 0.72 -8.84
CA VAL A 93 15.78 1.71 -8.79
C VAL A 93 17.01 1.04 -8.20
N LEU A 94 18.15 1.23 -8.81
CA LEU A 94 19.43 0.68 -8.38
C LEU A 94 20.29 1.77 -7.73
N ASP A 95 20.92 1.45 -6.62
CA ASP A 95 21.97 2.20 -5.96
C ASP A 95 23.00 1.16 -5.45
N GLY A 96 23.86 0.72 -6.36
CA GLY A 96 24.75 -0.42 -6.14
C GLY A 96 25.85 -0.16 -5.11
N ASN A 97 26.33 1.08 -5.01
CA ASN A 97 27.34 1.52 -4.06
C ASN A 97 26.74 2.08 -2.76
N ARG A 98 25.42 2.33 -2.72
CA ARG A 98 24.66 2.91 -1.58
C ARG A 98 25.16 4.29 -1.18
N ASP A 99 25.47 5.13 -2.16
CA ASP A 99 25.83 6.53 -1.92
C ASP A 99 24.58 7.44 -1.85
N GLY A 100 23.40 6.88 -2.06
CA GLY A 100 22.14 7.59 -2.04
C GLY A 100 21.81 8.29 -3.36
N VAL A 101 22.55 7.99 -4.41
CA VAL A 101 22.30 8.43 -5.78
C VAL A 101 21.94 7.23 -6.63
N ALA A 102 20.81 7.27 -7.31
CA ALA A 102 20.39 6.16 -8.15
C ALA A 102 21.33 5.97 -9.36
N ASP A 103 21.87 4.78 -9.53
CA ASP A 103 22.67 4.37 -10.70
C ASP A 103 21.80 4.22 -11.97
N GLY A 104 20.49 3.94 -11.79
CA GLY A 104 19.55 3.78 -12.89
C GLY A 104 18.24 3.11 -12.47
N VAL A 105 17.30 3.08 -13.41
CA VAL A 105 15.99 2.48 -13.24
C VAL A 105 15.84 1.30 -14.19
N LEU A 106 15.48 0.15 -13.65
CA LEU A 106 15.19 -1.06 -14.42
C LEU A 106 13.68 -1.25 -14.57
N HIS A 107 13.25 -1.64 -15.76
CA HIS A 107 11.92 -2.16 -16.00
C HIS A 107 11.94 -3.66 -15.69
N VAL A 108 11.37 -4.05 -14.55
CA VAL A 108 11.44 -5.43 -14.02
C VAL A 108 10.44 -6.34 -14.73
N ALA A 109 9.20 -5.88 -14.88
CA ALA A 109 8.13 -6.62 -15.53
C ALA A 109 7.06 -5.68 -16.11
N THR A 110 6.36 -6.15 -17.14
CA THR A 110 5.22 -5.49 -17.75
C THR A 110 4.07 -6.46 -17.93
N GLY A 111 2.86 -5.93 -18.17
CA GLY A 111 1.67 -6.76 -18.40
C GLY A 111 1.01 -7.25 -17.12
N LEU A 112 1.47 -6.81 -15.97
CA LEU A 112 0.84 -7.06 -14.67
C LEU A 112 -0.47 -6.29 -14.54
N LYS A 113 -1.30 -6.64 -13.57
CA LYS A 113 -2.57 -5.96 -13.29
C LYS A 113 -2.49 -5.21 -11.98
N VAL A 114 -2.24 -3.89 -12.05
CA VAL A 114 -2.10 -3.02 -10.88
C VAL A 114 -1.09 -3.60 -9.86
N PRO A 115 0.20 -3.72 -10.22
CA PRO A 115 1.23 -4.29 -9.34
C PRO A 115 1.66 -3.28 -8.28
N ASN A 116 0.71 -2.79 -7.48
CA ASN A 116 0.98 -1.76 -6.49
C ASN A 116 1.60 -2.33 -5.21
N GLY A 117 1.07 -3.41 -4.65
CA GLY A 117 1.53 -3.95 -3.37
C GLY A 117 2.83 -4.74 -3.52
N LEU A 118 3.89 -4.32 -2.84
CA LEU A 118 5.21 -4.94 -2.90
C LEU A 118 5.72 -5.30 -1.52
N ALA A 119 6.37 -6.47 -1.41
CA ALA A 119 7.11 -6.85 -0.22
C ALA A 119 8.38 -7.60 -0.61
N ALA A 120 9.54 -7.10 -0.18
CA ALA A 120 10.84 -7.73 -0.45
C ALA A 120 11.39 -8.38 0.82
N THR A 121 11.78 -9.65 0.73
CA THR A 121 12.41 -10.38 1.84
C THR A 121 13.21 -11.56 1.30
N ASP A 122 14.31 -11.91 1.93
CA ASP A 122 15.15 -13.07 1.63
C ASP A 122 15.51 -13.20 0.12
N GLY A 123 15.77 -12.08 -0.54
CA GLY A 123 16.05 -12.02 -1.97
C GLY A 123 14.85 -12.27 -2.89
N ARG A 124 13.65 -12.40 -2.34
CA ARG A 124 12.38 -12.56 -3.06
C ARG A 124 11.61 -11.26 -3.09
N LEU A 125 10.80 -11.10 -4.14
CA LEU A 125 9.85 -10.00 -4.25
C LEU A 125 8.43 -10.56 -4.41
N PHE A 126 7.57 -10.29 -3.46
CA PHE A 126 6.13 -10.50 -3.57
C PHE A 126 5.49 -9.31 -4.27
N VAL A 127 4.61 -9.59 -5.22
CA VAL A 127 3.83 -8.58 -5.94
C VAL A 127 2.35 -8.93 -5.80
N ALA A 128 1.64 -8.12 -5.05
CA ALA A 128 0.19 -8.21 -4.92
C ALA A 128 -0.46 -7.41 -6.04
N GLU A 129 -0.83 -8.13 -7.10
CA GLU A 129 -1.68 -7.62 -8.17
C GLU A 129 -3.14 -7.52 -7.70
N GLN A 130 -3.97 -6.85 -8.43
CA GLN A 130 -5.40 -6.68 -8.09
C GLN A 130 -6.11 -8.03 -7.84
N HIS A 131 -5.77 -9.09 -8.58
CA HIS A 131 -6.53 -10.35 -8.67
C HIS A 131 -5.76 -11.58 -8.19
N ARG A 132 -4.44 -11.46 -7.96
CA ARG A 132 -3.56 -12.55 -7.54
C ARG A 132 -2.34 -12.03 -6.80
N ILE A 133 -1.55 -12.93 -6.20
CA ILE A 133 -0.23 -12.62 -5.65
C ILE A 133 0.79 -13.51 -6.33
N ILE A 134 1.85 -12.91 -6.85
CA ILE A 134 2.99 -13.62 -7.43
C ILE A 134 4.25 -13.32 -6.63
N ARG A 135 5.28 -14.15 -6.81
CA ARG A 135 6.58 -14.00 -6.16
C ARG A 135 7.69 -14.22 -7.18
N PHE A 136 8.57 -13.24 -7.29
CA PHE A 136 9.82 -13.36 -8.03
C PHE A 136 10.86 -14.00 -7.12
N GLU A 137 11.47 -15.09 -7.59
CA GLU A 137 12.54 -15.81 -6.93
C GLU A 137 13.92 -15.23 -7.33
N PRO A 138 14.99 -15.46 -6.54
CA PRO A 138 16.33 -14.96 -6.86
C PRO A 138 16.91 -15.47 -8.20
N ASP A 139 16.45 -16.64 -8.66
CA ASP A 139 16.84 -17.24 -9.94
C ASP A 139 16.03 -16.69 -11.15
N GLY A 140 15.15 -15.72 -10.91
CA GLY A 140 14.29 -15.10 -11.92
C GLY A 140 12.99 -15.86 -12.21
N LYS A 141 12.76 -16.98 -11.54
CA LYS A 141 11.48 -17.71 -11.65
C LYS A 141 10.36 -16.89 -11.01
N VAL A 142 9.14 -17.02 -11.54
CA VAL A 142 7.94 -16.40 -10.98
C VAL A 142 6.98 -17.50 -10.51
N ASP A 143 6.70 -17.52 -9.22
CA ASP A 143 5.75 -18.42 -8.60
C ASP A 143 4.42 -17.73 -8.34
N ILE A 144 3.31 -18.48 -8.42
CA ILE A 144 1.98 -18.00 -8.02
C ILE A 144 1.78 -18.36 -6.55
N VAL A 145 1.67 -17.34 -5.70
CA VAL A 145 1.43 -17.48 -4.25
C VAL A 145 -0.06 -17.59 -3.97
N VAL A 146 -0.86 -16.68 -4.56
CA VAL A 146 -2.33 -16.75 -4.51
C VAL A 146 -2.85 -16.68 -5.94
N PRO A 147 -3.54 -17.72 -6.43
CA PRO A 147 -4.05 -17.77 -7.80
C PRO A 147 -5.23 -16.81 -8.01
N GLU A 148 -5.53 -16.58 -9.29
CA GLU A 148 -6.73 -15.86 -9.72
C GLU A 148 -8.01 -16.52 -9.18
N GLY A 149 -9.02 -15.72 -8.90
CA GLY A 149 -10.31 -16.17 -8.38
C GLY A 149 -10.39 -16.30 -6.86
N ILE A 150 -9.29 -16.15 -6.15
CA ILE A 150 -9.28 -16.12 -4.68
C ILE A 150 -9.46 -14.70 -4.16
N LEU A 151 -8.70 -13.74 -4.70
CA LEU A 151 -8.84 -12.33 -4.32
C LEU A 151 -9.94 -11.65 -5.13
N PRO A 152 -10.66 -10.67 -4.53
CA PRO A 152 -11.62 -9.85 -5.27
C PRO A 152 -10.93 -9.12 -6.43
N ASP A 153 -11.60 -9.09 -7.58
CA ASP A 153 -11.10 -8.46 -8.80
C ASP A 153 -12.02 -7.33 -9.25
N PHE A 154 -11.93 -6.17 -8.61
CA PHE A 154 -12.68 -4.97 -8.95
C PHE A 154 -11.76 -3.75 -9.05
N ARG A 155 -12.18 -2.78 -9.87
CA ARG A 155 -11.37 -1.60 -10.17
C ARG A 155 -11.34 -0.58 -9.02
N HIS A 156 -12.46 -0.40 -8.31
CA HIS A 156 -12.57 0.55 -7.20
C HIS A 156 -11.75 0.05 -6.01
N HIS A 157 -10.82 0.84 -5.48
CA HIS A 157 -9.85 0.42 -4.46
C HIS A 157 -9.11 -0.91 -4.80
N GLY A 158 -8.89 -1.13 -6.10
CA GLY A 158 -8.30 -2.38 -6.62
C GLY A 158 -6.80 -2.54 -6.39
N TRP A 159 -6.10 -1.46 -6.03
CA TRP A 159 -4.69 -1.51 -5.65
C TRP A 159 -4.53 -2.17 -4.28
N ARG A 160 -3.51 -3.01 -4.18
CA ARG A 160 -3.17 -3.70 -2.93
C ARG A 160 -1.98 -2.97 -2.27
N TYR A 161 -1.88 -3.03 -0.97
CA TYR A 161 -0.63 -2.77 -0.26
C TYR A 161 -0.15 -4.07 0.35
N ALA A 162 1.17 -4.33 0.39
CA ALA A 162 1.72 -5.56 0.90
C ALA A 162 3.01 -5.31 1.70
N ALA A 163 3.19 -6.06 2.78
CA ALA A 163 4.44 -6.09 3.53
C ALA A 163 4.58 -7.43 4.27
N VAL A 164 5.82 -7.80 4.63
CA VAL A 164 6.07 -8.94 5.50
C VAL A 164 6.14 -8.46 6.94
N GLY A 165 5.31 -9.04 7.79
CA GLY A 165 5.23 -8.69 9.21
C GLY A 165 6.38 -9.28 10.04
N PRO A 166 6.52 -8.83 11.31
CA PRO A 166 7.54 -9.34 12.22
C PRO A 166 7.37 -10.83 12.56
N ASP A 167 6.19 -11.39 12.31
CA ASP A 167 5.89 -12.84 12.43
C ASP A 167 6.28 -13.63 11.17
N GLY A 168 6.90 -12.98 10.17
CA GLY A 168 7.32 -13.59 8.91
C GLY A 168 6.18 -13.89 7.93
N LYS A 169 4.94 -13.48 8.22
CA LYS A 169 3.80 -13.64 7.31
C LYS A 169 3.70 -12.49 6.32
N LEU A 170 3.17 -12.78 5.14
CA LEU A 170 2.81 -11.78 4.15
C LEU A 170 1.42 -11.22 4.50
N TYR A 171 1.32 -9.90 4.63
CA TYR A 171 0.09 -9.15 4.83
C TYR A 171 -0.28 -8.40 3.57
N VAL A 172 -1.59 -8.35 3.25
CA VAL A 172 -2.08 -7.65 2.06
C VAL A 172 -3.39 -6.92 2.39
N ALA A 173 -3.44 -5.61 2.11
CA ALA A 173 -4.66 -4.82 2.22
C ALA A 173 -5.55 -5.00 0.98
N ILE A 174 -6.84 -5.15 1.19
CA ILE A 174 -7.87 -5.30 0.15
C ILE A 174 -8.97 -4.30 0.43
N GLY A 175 -9.10 -3.28 -0.41
CA GLY A 175 -10.11 -2.24 -0.24
C GLY A 175 -11.54 -2.72 -0.51
N ALA A 176 -12.52 -1.88 -0.22
CA ALA A 176 -13.93 -2.12 -0.52
C ALA A 176 -14.22 -1.90 -2.02
N PRO A 177 -15.22 -2.60 -2.62
CA PRO A 177 -15.51 -2.52 -4.05
C PRO A 177 -16.25 -1.22 -4.46
N CYS A 178 -16.55 -0.36 -3.52
CA CYS A 178 -17.37 0.84 -3.72
C CYS A 178 -17.00 1.94 -2.73
N ASN A 179 -17.66 3.09 -2.85
CA ASN A 179 -17.49 4.19 -1.88
C ASN A 179 -18.00 3.79 -0.47
N ILE A 180 -19.29 3.47 -0.35
CA ILE A 180 -19.93 3.03 0.90
C ILE A 180 -20.97 1.98 0.53
N CYS A 181 -20.71 0.71 0.81
CA CYS A 181 -21.60 -0.43 0.54
C CYS A 181 -21.29 -1.62 1.45
N GLU A 182 -22.19 -2.58 1.47
CA GLU A 182 -21.93 -3.88 2.10
C GLU A 182 -20.73 -4.57 1.44
N ILE A 183 -19.96 -5.24 2.26
CA ILE A 183 -18.75 -5.97 1.85
C ILE A 183 -18.89 -7.45 2.21
N SER A 184 -18.16 -8.30 1.49
CA SER A 184 -18.17 -9.75 1.70
C SER A 184 -16.80 -10.38 1.46
N GLY A 185 -16.61 -11.58 2.00
CA GLY A 185 -15.37 -12.32 1.81
C GLY A 185 -14.13 -11.56 2.26
N PHE A 186 -13.23 -11.25 1.32
CA PHE A 186 -12.00 -10.49 1.57
C PHE A 186 -12.12 -8.99 1.30
N GLU A 187 -13.27 -8.51 0.85
CA GLU A 187 -13.50 -7.09 0.61
C GLU A 187 -13.40 -6.30 1.93
N GLY A 188 -12.73 -5.16 1.90
CA GLY A 188 -12.59 -4.30 3.08
C GLY A 188 -11.85 -4.97 4.24
N THR A 189 -10.71 -5.62 3.94
CA THR A 189 -9.93 -6.36 4.94
C THR A 189 -8.43 -6.16 4.78
N ILE A 190 -7.69 -6.49 5.83
CA ILE A 190 -6.27 -6.84 5.72
C ILE A 190 -6.19 -8.35 5.94
N ILE A 191 -5.68 -9.07 4.95
CA ILE A 191 -5.42 -10.51 5.03
C ILE A 191 -3.95 -10.78 5.38
N ARG A 192 -3.67 -11.95 5.93
CA ARG A 192 -2.31 -12.45 6.09
C ARG A 192 -2.20 -13.92 5.74
N MET A 193 -1.00 -14.37 5.38
CA MET A 193 -0.71 -15.75 5.00
C MET A 193 0.77 -16.06 5.19
N ASN A 194 1.12 -17.32 5.16
CA ASN A 194 2.52 -17.72 5.03
C ASN A 194 3.09 -17.26 3.67
N PRO A 195 4.41 -17.05 3.52
CA PRO A 195 5.04 -16.66 2.26
C PRO A 195 4.83 -17.63 1.09
N ASP A 196 4.38 -18.85 1.35
CA ASP A 196 3.99 -19.85 0.35
C ASP A 196 2.51 -19.82 -0.04
N GLY A 197 1.72 -18.90 0.53
CA GLY A 197 0.29 -18.72 0.29
C GLY A 197 -0.61 -19.58 1.19
N HIS A 198 -0.04 -20.49 2.00
CA HIS A 198 -0.83 -21.28 2.94
C HIS A 198 -1.29 -20.48 4.16
N ASN A 199 -2.31 -20.97 4.85
CA ASN A 199 -2.89 -20.37 6.05
C ASN A 199 -3.37 -18.92 5.81
N LEU A 200 -3.97 -18.67 4.63
CA LEU A 200 -4.59 -17.39 4.31
C LEU A 200 -5.79 -17.16 5.24
N GLU A 201 -5.74 -16.06 5.98
CA GLU A 201 -6.77 -15.66 6.93
C GLU A 201 -6.97 -14.14 6.91
N ILE A 202 -8.12 -13.70 7.42
CA ILE A 202 -8.38 -12.28 7.60
C ILE A 202 -7.79 -11.85 8.94
N PHE A 203 -6.90 -10.85 8.89
CA PHE A 203 -6.30 -10.24 10.06
C PHE A 203 -7.15 -9.10 10.64
N ALA A 204 -7.66 -8.19 9.77
CA ALA A 204 -8.51 -7.07 10.14
C ALA A 204 -9.73 -6.95 9.21
N ARG A 205 -10.87 -6.53 9.74
CA ARG A 205 -12.14 -6.35 9.01
C ARG A 205 -12.67 -4.93 9.15
N GLY A 206 -13.61 -4.58 8.28
CA GLY A 206 -14.26 -3.27 8.34
C GLY A 206 -13.30 -2.13 8.01
N VAL A 207 -12.41 -2.37 7.06
CA VAL A 207 -11.42 -1.43 6.50
C VAL A 207 -11.90 -0.98 5.14
N ARG A 208 -12.05 0.33 4.91
CA ARG A 208 -12.56 0.81 3.62
C ARG A 208 -11.50 0.77 2.53
N ASN A 209 -10.35 1.37 2.76
CA ASN A 209 -9.29 1.51 1.77
C ASN A 209 -7.94 1.78 2.44
N ALA A 210 -7.36 0.77 3.09
CA ALA A 210 -6.01 0.85 3.59
C ALA A 210 -5.00 0.80 2.43
N VAL A 211 -4.10 1.77 2.36
CA VAL A 211 -3.07 1.87 1.33
C VAL A 211 -1.66 1.89 1.94
N GLY A 212 -1.56 1.74 3.24
CA GLY A 212 -0.30 1.62 3.96
C GLY A 212 -0.51 1.00 5.32
N PHE A 213 0.42 0.17 5.75
CA PHE A 213 0.53 -0.32 7.12
C PHE A 213 1.98 -0.62 7.47
N ASP A 214 2.32 -0.46 8.74
CA ASP A 214 3.61 -0.81 9.29
C ASP A 214 3.46 -1.23 10.76
N TRP A 215 4.48 -1.80 11.34
CA TRP A 215 4.50 -2.26 12.73
C TRP A 215 5.33 -1.34 13.59
N HIS A 216 4.76 -0.92 14.71
CA HIS A 216 5.48 -0.11 15.68
C HIS A 216 6.72 -0.86 16.20
N PRO A 217 7.93 -0.27 16.13
CA PRO A 217 9.18 -0.99 16.36
C PRO A 217 9.33 -1.62 17.75
N VAL A 218 8.69 -1.01 18.76
CA VAL A 218 8.79 -1.47 20.15
C VAL A 218 7.67 -2.43 20.54
N THR A 219 6.42 -2.14 20.15
CA THR A 219 5.27 -2.94 20.55
C THR A 219 4.97 -4.10 19.60
N GLY A 220 5.46 -4.02 18.34
CA GLY A 220 5.17 -5.00 17.31
C GLY A 220 3.71 -4.97 16.82
N GLU A 221 2.90 -4.01 17.25
CA GLU A 221 1.51 -3.87 16.83
C GLU A 221 1.44 -3.19 15.45
N MET A 222 0.47 -3.61 14.64
CA MET A 222 0.25 -3.02 13.33
C MET A 222 -0.52 -1.71 13.45
N PHE A 223 -0.05 -0.69 12.71
CA PHE A 223 -0.80 0.53 12.43
C PHE A 223 -1.04 0.63 10.92
N PHE A 224 -2.22 1.09 10.53
CA PHE A 224 -2.58 1.24 9.13
C PHE A 224 -3.43 2.48 8.90
N THR A 225 -3.25 3.09 7.73
CA THR A 225 -4.07 4.21 7.27
C THR A 225 -5.36 3.68 6.63
N ASP A 226 -6.48 4.37 6.83
CA ASP A 226 -7.74 4.08 6.13
C ASP A 226 -8.38 5.38 5.63
N ASN A 227 -8.77 5.40 4.36
CA ASN A 227 -9.40 6.57 3.77
C ASN A 227 -10.91 6.56 4.02
N GLY A 228 -11.44 7.67 4.51
CA GLY A 228 -12.87 7.88 4.76
C GLY A 228 -13.73 7.87 3.49
N GLY A 229 -15.04 7.72 3.66
CA GLY A 229 -16.01 7.74 2.56
C GLY A 229 -16.05 9.09 1.83
N ASP A 230 -16.20 9.05 0.49
CA ASP A 230 -16.24 10.25 -0.35
C ASP A 230 -17.63 10.88 -0.38
N ASN A 231 -17.68 12.19 -0.73
CA ASN A 231 -18.90 12.94 -1.02
C ASN A 231 -19.85 13.13 0.18
N LEU A 232 -19.32 13.25 1.39
CA LEU A 232 -20.07 13.57 2.60
C LEU A 232 -19.81 15.01 3.10
N GLY A 233 -19.28 15.87 2.24
CA GLY A 233 -18.87 17.24 2.53
C GLY A 233 -17.38 17.36 2.84
N ASP A 234 -16.91 18.56 3.13
CA ASP A 234 -15.48 18.85 3.26
C ASP A 234 -14.88 18.39 4.60
N LEU A 235 -15.69 18.18 5.62
CA LEU A 235 -15.21 17.99 6.98
C LEU A 235 -15.35 16.57 7.51
N ILE A 236 -16.11 15.70 6.83
CA ILE A 236 -16.37 14.32 7.22
C ILE A 236 -16.39 13.37 6.02
N PRO A 237 -16.11 12.07 6.25
CA PRO A 237 -15.45 11.53 7.43
C PRO A 237 -13.95 11.87 7.45
N PRO A 238 -13.28 11.79 8.59
CA PRO A 238 -11.82 11.89 8.65
C PRO A 238 -11.18 10.70 7.89
N ASP A 239 -9.94 10.89 7.44
CA ASP A 239 -9.06 9.75 7.20
C ASP A 239 -8.46 9.30 8.54
N GLU A 240 -8.07 8.05 8.65
CA GLU A 240 -7.79 7.43 9.94
C GLU A 240 -6.39 6.80 9.98
N LEU A 241 -5.75 6.87 11.15
CA LEU A 241 -4.72 5.93 11.55
C LEU A 241 -5.32 4.96 12.56
N ASN A 242 -5.33 3.70 12.20
CA ASN A 242 -5.89 2.62 12.97
C ASN A 242 -4.80 1.76 13.60
N ARG A 243 -5.06 1.19 14.79
CA ARG A 243 -4.17 0.29 15.53
C ARG A 243 -4.78 -1.09 15.63
N ALA A 244 -4.16 -2.08 15.01
CA ALA A 244 -4.55 -3.48 15.09
C ALA A 244 -3.64 -4.24 16.08
N LYS A 245 -4.09 -4.35 17.34
CA LYS A 245 -3.33 -5.01 18.42
C LYS A 245 -3.26 -6.53 18.24
N GLU A 246 -4.31 -7.11 17.65
CA GLU A 246 -4.48 -8.53 17.49
C GLU A 246 -5.34 -8.86 16.26
N PRO A 247 -5.32 -10.11 15.77
CA PRO A 247 -6.19 -10.54 14.70
C PRO A 247 -7.67 -10.49 15.06
N GLY A 248 -8.53 -10.25 14.06
CA GLY A 248 -9.99 -10.36 14.18
C GLY A 248 -10.71 -9.06 14.56
N LEU A 249 -9.99 -7.97 14.78
CA LEU A 249 -10.59 -6.65 15.04
C LEU A 249 -11.37 -6.14 13.85
N HIS A 250 -12.42 -5.36 14.13
CA HIS A 250 -13.29 -4.70 13.15
C HIS A 250 -13.23 -3.19 13.28
N PHE A 251 -12.94 -2.47 12.19
CA PHE A 251 -12.65 -1.04 12.16
C PHE A 251 -13.82 -0.16 11.67
N GLY A 252 -15.03 -0.71 11.64
CA GLY A 252 -16.29 0.04 11.52
C GLY A 252 -16.92 0.02 10.12
N TYR A 253 -16.14 0.08 9.03
CA TYR A 253 -16.73 0.14 7.68
C TYR A 253 -17.54 -1.13 7.35
N PRO A 254 -18.71 -1.03 6.69
CA PRO A 254 -19.36 0.17 6.15
C PRO A 254 -20.33 0.86 7.12
N PHE A 255 -20.43 0.44 8.36
CA PHE A 255 -21.47 0.89 9.30
C PHE A 255 -21.15 2.24 9.92
N VAL A 256 -19.91 2.38 10.41
CA VAL A 256 -19.46 3.57 11.16
C VAL A 256 -18.06 3.98 10.70
N TYR A 257 -17.69 5.24 10.95
CA TYR A 257 -16.36 5.81 10.84
C TYR A 257 -15.99 6.59 12.09
N GLY A 258 -14.72 6.93 12.26
CA GLY A 258 -14.24 7.67 13.42
C GLY A 258 -14.60 6.97 14.73
N ASP A 259 -15.03 7.73 15.71
CA ASP A 259 -15.50 7.21 17.01
C ASP A 259 -16.97 6.80 16.95
N GLY A 260 -17.31 5.82 16.10
CA GLY A 260 -18.64 5.20 16.01
C GLY A 260 -19.72 6.04 15.33
N VAL A 261 -19.36 7.02 14.50
CA VAL A 261 -20.33 7.84 13.76
C VAL A 261 -20.91 7.04 12.59
N PRO A 262 -22.24 6.85 12.49
CA PRO A 262 -22.84 6.08 11.41
C PRO A 262 -22.62 6.72 10.03
N TYR A 263 -22.30 5.90 9.02
CA TYR A 263 -22.43 6.32 7.63
C TYR A 263 -23.92 6.51 7.31
N PRO A 264 -24.31 7.56 6.55
CA PRO A 264 -25.74 7.86 6.26
C PRO A 264 -26.50 6.68 5.64
N GLN A 265 -25.83 5.87 4.80
CA GLN A 265 -26.42 4.68 4.16
C GLN A 265 -26.68 3.53 5.13
N PHE A 266 -26.07 3.58 6.32
CA PHE A 266 -26.14 2.55 7.35
C PHE A 266 -26.73 3.09 8.66
N GLU A 267 -27.32 4.28 8.65
CA GLU A 267 -28.01 4.84 9.81
C GLU A 267 -29.06 3.86 10.36
N GLY A 268 -29.05 3.64 11.67
CA GLY A 268 -29.91 2.66 12.34
C GLY A 268 -29.48 1.19 12.20
N ARG A 269 -28.38 0.90 11.52
CA ARG A 269 -27.80 -0.44 11.41
C ARG A 269 -26.53 -0.53 12.26
N ALA A 270 -26.55 -1.40 13.26
CA ALA A 270 -25.36 -1.64 14.07
C ALA A 270 -24.34 -2.49 13.33
N PRO A 271 -23.02 -2.29 13.56
CA PRO A 271 -22.00 -3.23 13.17
C PRO A 271 -22.27 -4.64 13.73
N PRO A 272 -21.86 -5.71 13.05
CA PRO A 272 -22.11 -7.09 13.48
C PRO A 272 -21.34 -7.48 14.75
N VAL A 273 -20.30 -6.73 15.07
CA VAL A 273 -19.42 -6.92 16.24
C VAL A 273 -19.00 -5.56 16.78
N GLU A 274 -18.43 -5.53 17.98
CA GLU A 274 -17.78 -4.33 18.52
C GLU A 274 -16.71 -3.81 17.58
N THR A 275 -16.64 -2.48 17.41
CA THR A 275 -15.68 -1.83 16.52
C THR A 275 -14.54 -1.19 17.29
N THR A 276 -13.37 -1.18 16.67
CA THR A 276 -12.17 -0.50 17.17
C THR A 276 -12.13 0.91 16.58
N ALA A 277 -12.11 1.92 17.43
CA ALA A 277 -11.96 3.30 16.99
C ALA A 277 -10.53 3.59 16.49
N PRO A 278 -10.36 4.55 15.57
CA PRO A 278 -9.05 5.00 15.14
C PRO A 278 -8.28 5.66 16.30
N VAL A 279 -6.95 5.58 16.24
CA VAL A 279 -6.07 6.23 17.23
C VAL A 279 -5.67 7.65 16.83
N VAL A 280 -5.74 7.99 15.54
CA VAL A 280 -5.58 9.36 15.02
C VAL A 280 -6.61 9.59 13.92
N ALA A 281 -7.30 10.74 14.02
CA ALA A 281 -8.11 11.28 12.92
C ALA A 281 -7.28 12.33 12.18
N PHE A 282 -7.10 12.13 10.87
CA PHE A 282 -6.58 13.14 9.97
C PHE A 282 -7.73 13.99 9.42
N GLU A 283 -7.39 15.08 8.73
CA GLU A 283 -8.40 15.90 8.05
C GLU A 283 -9.12 15.07 6.98
N ALA A 284 -10.43 15.29 6.86
CA ALA A 284 -11.25 14.58 5.89
C ALA A 284 -10.70 14.71 4.47
N HIS A 285 -10.63 13.59 3.77
CA HIS A 285 -10.24 13.50 2.36
C HIS A 285 -8.77 13.89 2.05
N ALA A 286 -7.90 13.98 3.07
CA ALA A 286 -6.48 14.23 2.84
C ALA A 286 -5.79 13.08 2.07
N ALA A 287 -6.44 11.92 2.01
CA ALA A 287 -5.99 10.68 1.40
C ALA A 287 -4.69 10.17 2.06
N ALA A 288 -4.78 9.81 3.35
CA ALA A 288 -3.69 9.19 4.09
C ALA A 288 -3.37 7.81 3.47
N LEU A 289 -2.15 7.64 2.94
CA LEU A 289 -1.74 6.44 2.20
C LEU A 289 -0.62 5.68 2.92
N GLY A 290 0.64 5.82 2.47
CA GLY A 290 1.79 5.14 3.05
C GLY A 290 2.03 5.54 4.51
N ILE A 291 2.50 4.58 5.30
CA ILE A 291 2.97 4.80 6.67
C ILE A 291 4.27 4.05 6.89
N HIS A 292 5.21 4.68 7.57
CA HIS A 292 6.45 4.05 7.99
C HIS A 292 6.86 4.54 9.37
N PHE A 293 7.19 3.63 10.28
CA PHE A 293 7.80 3.94 11.56
C PHE A 293 9.31 4.10 11.40
N TYR A 294 9.84 5.25 11.79
CA TYR A 294 11.26 5.53 11.68
C TYR A 294 12.09 4.68 12.66
N ARG A 295 13.05 3.94 12.11
CA ARG A 295 13.94 3.03 12.84
C ARG A 295 15.40 3.46 12.75
N GLY A 296 15.71 4.37 11.82
CA GLY A 296 17.05 4.83 11.48
C GLY A 296 17.74 5.63 12.57
N ALA A 297 18.95 6.05 12.23
CA ALA A 297 19.78 6.88 13.10
C ALA A 297 20.29 8.16 12.41
N MET A 298 19.81 8.44 11.18
CA MET A 298 20.18 9.67 10.47
C MET A 298 19.43 10.87 11.02
N PHE A 299 18.14 10.73 11.33
CA PHE A 299 17.34 11.82 11.89
C PHE A 299 17.60 11.98 13.38
N PRO A 300 17.31 13.15 13.97
CA PRO A 300 17.42 13.37 15.41
C PRO A 300 16.73 12.29 16.25
N ASP A 301 17.25 12.03 17.44
CA ASP A 301 16.76 10.93 18.30
C ASP A 301 15.27 11.01 18.64
N ASP A 302 14.69 12.23 18.67
CA ASP A 302 13.26 12.45 18.94
C ASP A 302 12.33 12.03 17.76
N PHE A 303 12.91 11.64 16.63
CA PHE A 303 12.16 11.06 15.50
C PHE A 303 12.02 9.54 15.60
N ARG A 304 12.82 8.90 16.45
CA ARG A 304 12.84 7.44 16.55
C ARG A 304 11.49 6.90 17.04
N ASN A 305 10.99 5.89 16.36
CA ASN A 305 9.67 5.25 16.56
C ASN A 305 8.45 6.13 16.24
N ASP A 306 8.63 7.35 15.74
CA ASP A 306 7.53 8.11 15.17
C ASP A 306 7.14 7.58 13.81
N ALA A 307 5.88 7.80 13.42
CA ALA A 307 5.37 7.39 12.12
C ALA A 307 5.34 8.56 11.13
N PHE A 308 5.83 8.33 9.91
CA PHE A 308 5.63 9.21 8.77
C PHE A 308 4.45 8.71 7.95
N VAL A 309 3.48 9.58 7.69
CA VAL A 309 2.26 9.26 6.94
C VAL A 309 2.15 10.19 5.75
N THR A 310 2.11 9.64 4.55
CA THR A 310 1.88 10.42 3.34
C THR A 310 0.41 10.77 3.19
N GLN A 311 0.11 12.01 2.83
CA GLN A 311 -1.21 12.48 2.45
C GLN A 311 -1.19 12.84 0.96
N HIS A 312 -1.79 11.97 0.13
CA HIS A 312 -1.79 12.09 -1.33
C HIS A 312 -2.54 13.32 -1.84
N GLY A 313 -3.46 13.83 -1.05
CA GLY A 313 -4.21 15.04 -1.32
C GLY A 313 -5.63 14.78 -1.83
N SER A 314 -6.51 15.70 -1.45
CA SER A 314 -7.94 15.64 -1.72
C SER A 314 -8.27 15.84 -3.21
N TRP A 315 -9.39 15.24 -3.64
CA TRP A 315 -9.96 15.45 -4.97
C TRP A 315 -11.43 15.93 -4.90
N ASN A 316 -12.07 15.78 -3.74
CA ASN A 316 -13.51 16.01 -3.49
C ASN A 316 -13.77 17.05 -2.39
N ARG A 317 -12.86 18.03 -2.21
CA ARG A 317 -13.03 19.16 -1.29
C ARG A 317 -13.13 20.48 -2.04
N THR A 318 -13.81 21.45 -1.43
CA THR A 318 -13.85 22.84 -1.91
C THR A 318 -12.46 23.47 -1.85
N ASP A 319 -11.80 23.36 -0.68
CA ASP A 319 -10.41 23.76 -0.50
C ASP A 319 -9.52 22.52 -0.47
N PRO A 320 -8.59 22.34 -1.42
CA PRO A 320 -7.68 21.22 -1.45
C PRO A 320 -6.84 21.11 -0.18
N ILE A 321 -6.63 19.88 0.31
CA ILE A 321 -5.82 19.59 1.50
C ILE A 321 -5.03 18.30 1.31
N GLY A 322 -4.03 18.05 2.15
CA GLY A 322 -3.08 16.97 2.01
C GLY A 322 -1.90 17.40 1.15
N TYR A 323 -1.44 16.56 0.23
CA TYR A 323 -0.26 16.81 -0.62
C TYR A 323 1.00 17.07 0.21
N ARG A 324 1.20 16.27 1.28
CA ARG A 324 2.22 16.49 2.30
C ARG A 324 2.58 15.19 3.01
N ILE A 325 3.59 15.25 3.87
CA ILE A 325 3.95 14.18 4.78
C ILE A 325 3.68 14.66 6.20
N MET A 326 2.98 13.84 6.98
CA MET A 326 2.73 14.05 8.39
C MET A 326 3.73 13.26 9.23
N ARG A 327 4.20 13.81 10.34
CA ARG A 327 4.82 13.10 11.44
C ARG A 327 3.78 12.87 12.52
N VAL A 328 3.56 11.63 12.90
CA VAL A 328 2.78 11.27 14.09
C VAL A 328 3.77 10.86 15.16
N ARG A 329 3.85 11.65 16.22
CA ARG A 329 4.74 11.41 17.36
C ARG A 329 4.15 10.33 18.26
N PHE A 330 5.00 9.44 18.72
CA PHE A 330 4.62 8.34 19.58
C PHE A 330 5.29 8.45 20.95
N ASP A 331 4.52 8.12 22.00
CA ASP A 331 4.99 7.98 23.36
C ASP A 331 4.43 6.66 23.93
N ASP A 332 5.30 5.83 24.52
CA ASP A 332 4.93 4.49 25.02
C ASP A 332 4.12 3.64 24.04
N GLY A 333 4.41 3.74 22.73
CA GLY A 333 3.73 2.99 21.66
C GLY A 333 2.32 3.49 21.31
N LEU A 334 1.96 4.70 21.75
CA LEU A 334 0.70 5.36 21.43
C LEU A 334 0.95 6.71 20.75
N PRO A 335 0.08 7.11 19.78
CA PRO A 335 0.14 8.45 19.22
C PRO A 335 -0.05 9.52 20.29
N ALA A 336 0.89 10.47 20.39
CA ALA A 336 0.85 11.60 21.33
C ALA A 336 0.45 12.91 20.64
N SER A 337 0.92 13.13 19.41
CA SER A 337 0.58 14.31 18.61
C SER A 337 0.83 14.04 17.12
N LYS A 338 0.34 14.93 16.26
CA LYS A 338 0.65 14.93 14.82
C LYS A 338 1.04 16.33 14.37
N GLU A 339 1.96 16.40 13.42
CA GLU A 339 2.44 17.64 12.83
C GLU A 339 2.75 17.44 11.34
N VAL A 340 2.81 18.53 10.58
CA VAL A 340 3.30 18.50 9.20
C VAL A 340 4.80 18.33 9.23
N PHE A 341 5.33 17.36 8.49
CA PHE A 341 6.76 17.12 8.35
C PHE A 341 7.31 17.74 7.08
N VAL A 342 6.69 17.48 5.92
CA VAL A 342 7.03 18.13 4.66
C VAL A 342 5.75 18.57 3.99
N ASP A 343 5.69 19.84 3.53
CA ASP A 343 4.58 20.39 2.78
C ASP A 343 5.08 21.05 1.49
N GLY A 344 4.16 21.49 0.59
CA GLY A 344 4.48 22.30 -0.57
C GLY A 344 4.25 21.64 -1.93
N TRP A 345 3.79 20.38 -2.00
CA TRP A 345 3.38 19.76 -3.27
C TRP A 345 2.09 20.37 -3.85
N LEU A 346 1.30 21.10 -3.04
CA LEU A 346 0.18 21.90 -3.49
C LEU A 346 0.64 23.32 -3.80
N GLY A 347 0.52 23.72 -5.05
CA GLY A 347 0.85 25.08 -5.46
C GLY A 347 -0.11 26.12 -4.85
N ARG A 348 0.35 27.37 -4.76
CA ARG A 348 -0.47 28.49 -4.26
C ARG A 348 -1.71 28.78 -5.10
N ASP A 349 -1.75 28.27 -6.32
CA ASP A 349 -2.90 28.34 -7.24
C ASP A 349 -3.91 27.20 -7.01
N GLY A 350 -3.72 26.38 -5.97
CA GLY A 350 -4.55 25.23 -5.65
C GLY A 350 -4.33 24.02 -6.56
N ARG A 351 -3.30 24.02 -7.40
CA ARG A 351 -2.95 22.89 -8.27
C ARG A 351 -1.75 22.14 -7.71
N PRO A 352 -1.84 20.80 -7.56
CA PRO A 352 -0.70 20.03 -7.15
C PRO A 352 0.32 19.91 -8.29
N TRP A 353 1.60 19.94 -7.94
CA TRP A 353 2.68 19.56 -8.83
C TRP A 353 3.27 18.18 -8.47
N GLY A 354 2.90 17.64 -7.31
CA GLY A 354 3.22 16.30 -6.85
C GLY A 354 2.14 15.75 -5.94
N ARG A 355 2.10 14.41 -5.80
CA ARG A 355 1.17 13.67 -4.94
C ARG A 355 1.90 12.49 -4.33
N VAL A 356 2.34 12.64 -3.09
CA VAL A 356 3.12 11.63 -2.37
C VAL A 356 2.27 10.41 -1.99
N VAL A 357 2.85 9.21 -2.12
CA VAL A 357 2.11 7.94 -1.98
C VAL A 357 2.63 7.07 -0.87
N ASP A 358 3.90 6.68 -0.91
CA ASP A 358 4.50 5.74 0.02
C ASP A 358 5.81 6.28 0.59
N VAL A 359 6.20 5.76 1.74
CA VAL A 359 7.45 6.11 2.41
C VAL A 359 8.16 4.84 2.84
N ALA A 360 9.46 4.77 2.57
CA ALA A 360 10.31 3.65 2.96
C ALA A 360 11.67 4.18 3.48
N GLU A 361 12.32 3.43 4.34
CA GLU A 361 13.60 3.80 4.95
C GLU A 361 14.75 3.04 4.28
N LEU A 362 15.80 3.76 3.90
CA LEU A 362 17.06 3.16 3.47
C LEU A 362 17.91 2.77 4.69
N PRO A 363 18.86 1.83 4.54
CA PRO A 363 19.71 1.39 5.64
C PRO A 363 20.60 2.47 6.26
N ASP A 364 20.82 3.59 5.58
CA ASP A 364 21.52 4.74 6.11
C ASP A 364 20.66 5.64 7.00
N GLY A 365 19.34 5.35 7.07
CA GLY A 365 18.34 6.10 7.82
C GLY A 365 17.71 7.25 7.05
N SER A 366 18.03 7.45 5.78
CA SER A 366 17.27 8.37 4.92
C SER A 366 15.92 7.79 4.54
N LEU A 367 14.92 8.65 4.26
CA LEU A 367 13.61 8.22 3.80
C LEU A 367 13.48 8.40 2.29
N LEU A 368 12.91 7.41 1.63
CA LEU A 368 12.42 7.50 0.26
C LEU A 368 10.92 7.79 0.28
N VAL A 369 10.48 8.65 -0.64
CA VAL A 369 9.06 9.01 -0.80
C VAL A 369 8.70 8.92 -2.27
N SER A 370 7.68 8.14 -2.60
CA SER A 370 7.18 8.02 -3.97
C SER A 370 6.10 9.05 -4.28
N ASP A 371 6.01 9.44 -5.55
CA ASP A 371 5.05 10.41 -6.07
C ASP A 371 4.52 9.89 -7.43
N ASP A 372 3.25 9.47 -7.48
CA ASP A 372 2.66 8.92 -8.69
C ASP A 372 2.23 9.96 -9.71
N PHE A 373 2.07 11.21 -9.28
CA PHE A 373 1.68 12.32 -10.14
C PHE A 373 2.89 12.93 -10.86
N ALA A 374 3.97 13.20 -10.11
CA ALA A 374 5.20 13.71 -10.68
C ALA A 374 6.04 12.61 -11.36
N GLY A 375 5.79 11.34 -11.05
CA GLY A 375 6.58 10.22 -11.53
C GLY A 375 7.98 10.19 -10.92
N LEU A 376 8.09 10.49 -9.63
CA LEU A 376 9.35 10.66 -8.93
C LEU A 376 9.43 9.77 -7.68
N VAL A 377 10.64 9.46 -7.29
CA VAL A 377 10.99 9.00 -5.96
C VAL A 377 11.95 10.04 -5.37
N TYR A 378 11.59 10.63 -4.25
CA TYR A 378 12.42 11.57 -3.50
C TYR A 378 13.21 10.84 -2.43
N ARG A 379 14.35 11.43 -2.01
CA ARG A 379 15.11 11.04 -0.84
C ARG A 379 15.19 12.21 0.14
N ILE A 380 14.85 11.94 1.40
CA ILE A 380 14.91 12.92 2.49
C ILE A 380 16.07 12.53 3.40
N THR A 381 16.96 13.47 3.66
CA THR A 381 18.13 13.32 4.53
C THR A 381 18.12 14.36 5.65
N TYR A 382 18.96 14.15 6.66
CA TYR A 382 19.19 15.10 7.73
C TYR A 382 20.70 15.28 7.94
N ALA A 383 21.12 16.53 8.11
CA ALA A 383 22.49 16.87 8.53
C ALA A 383 22.44 17.94 9.61
N ASP A 384 23.10 17.70 10.71
CA ASP A 384 23.35 18.73 11.75
C ASP A 384 24.27 19.81 11.16
N HIS A 385 23.83 21.06 11.11
CA HIS A 385 24.56 22.22 10.60
C HIS A 385 25.08 23.10 11.73
#